data_b36365fff0b80d68f9e9f6c44302028d
#
_entry.id   b36365fff0b80d68f9e9f6c44302028d
#
_cell.length_a   1.000
_cell.length_b   1.000
_cell.length_c   1.000
_cell.angle_alpha   90.00
_cell.angle_beta   90.00
_cell.angle_gamma   90.00
#
_symmetry.space_group_name_H-M   'P 1'
#
loop_
_entity.id
_entity.type
_entity.pdbx_description
1 polymer ?
#
loop_
_entity_poly.entity_id
_entity_poly.type
_entity_poly.pdbx_seq_one_letter_code
_entity_poly.pdbx_strand_id
1 'polypeptide(L)'
;NLTVDMNYKLQAIISLSAVVVSCGVGVYLAYTGYGVWTLVVQTLLNNMLNVVLLWCCVRWFPLLSFSLKSFKELFNFGSKLLLSGLLETIYTNLYTLVIGKKFSADQVGFYNRAFVFSQLPSYNITFIINRVIYPLLCAQQEKPEILKQHYIHYLRLTCLLIFSLMIGLCCLADPIINIVLTDRWSPAAVLLQLLCIAYMWYPVINFNYLVLNAVGRTDYVLKSEVLKKINSVAVLLLTIPLGIKAMCAGIAVSLLFNVFVGMFFTSKVISLSMREQWKELLPVLTISVSMGIFIYGVGLLIDNAYAKVAIEIPIAVLFV
;
A
#
# COMPACT_ATOMS: atom_id res chain seq x y z
N ASN A 1 0.84 23.20 -13.68
CA ASN A 1 1.17 24.53 -13.18
C ASN A 1 1.12 24.56 -11.64
N LEU A 2 -0.01 24.31 -10.95
CA LEU A 2 -0.07 24.36 -9.47
C LEU A 2 0.97 23.49 -8.76
N THR A 3 1.29 22.33 -9.32
CA THR A 3 2.32 21.43 -8.76
C THR A 3 3.72 21.96 -9.04
N VAL A 4 3.93 22.59 -10.18
CA VAL A 4 5.20 23.25 -10.55
C VAL A 4 5.41 24.51 -9.71
N ASP A 5 4.33 25.27 -9.48
CA ASP A 5 4.34 26.49 -8.65
C ASP A 5 4.27 26.19 -7.14
N MET A 6 4.31 24.92 -6.75
CA MET A 6 4.26 24.43 -5.36
C MET A 6 3.08 24.95 -4.52
N ASN A 7 1.96 25.34 -5.15
CA ASN A 7 0.80 25.87 -4.45
C ASN A 7 -0.13 24.73 -3.95
N TYR A 8 0.39 23.93 -3.04
CA TYR A 8 -0.33 22.78 -2.46
C TYR A 8 -1.54 23.19 -1.62
N LYS A 9 -1.53 24.41 -1.04
CA LYS A 9 -2.65 24.92 -0.24
C LYS A 9 -3.91 25.08 -1.09
N LEU A 10 -3.79 25.71 -2.26
CA LEU A 10 -4.92 25.90 -3.17
C LEU A 10 -5.45 24.55 -3.69
N GLN A 11 -4.55 23.64 -4.04
CA GLN A 11 -4.92 22.29 -4.48
C GLN A 11 -5.66 21.51 -3.38
N ALA A 12 -5.22 21.60 -2.13
CA ALA A 12 -5.89 20.96 -0.99
C ALA A 12 -7.30 21.53 -0.77
N ILE A 13 -7.47 22.86 -0.83
CA ILE A 13 -8.77 23.52 -0.68
C ILE A 13 -9.74 23.08 -1.79
N ILE A 14 -9.30 23.06 -3.03
CA ILE A 14 -10.11 22.60 -4.18
C ILE A 14 -10.56 21.15 -3.99
N SER A 15 -9.61 20.26 -3.66
CA SER A 15 -9.92 18.83 -3.46
C SER A 15 -10.86 18.61 -2.29
N LEU A 16 -10.67 19.30 -1.16
CA LEU A 16 -11.57 19.21 0.00
C LEU A 16 -12.97 19.71 -0.34
N SER A 17 -13.10 20.85 -1.03
CA SER A 17 -14.38 21.39 -1.45
C SER A 17 -15.13 20.43 -2.36
N ALA A 18 -14.43 19.83 -3.34
CA ALA A 18 -15.02 18.84 -4.24
C ALA A 18 -15.50 17.58 -3.49
N VAL A 19 -14.70 17.09 -2.53
CA VAL A 19 -15.07 15.94 -1.69
C VAL A 19 -16.29 16.25 -0.83
N VAL A 20 -16.33 17.38 -0.14
CA VAL A 20 -17.47 17.74 0.73
C VAL A 20 -18.76 17.82 -0.06
N VAL A 21 -18.76 18.51 -1.20
CA VAL A 21 -19.95 18.63 -2.05
C VAL A 21 -20.38 17.27 -2.63
N SER A 22 -19.44 16.49 -3.16
CA SER A 22 -19.76 15.18 -3.74
C SER A 22 -20.24 14.18 -2.70
N CYS A 23 -19.68 14.20 -1.48
CA CYS A 23 -20.17 13.39 -0.36
C CYS A 23 -21.59 13.79 0.04
N GLY A 24 -21.89 15.09 0.14
CA GLY A 24 -23.24 15.56 0.47
C GLY A 24 -24.28 15.07 -0.53
N VAL A 25 -23.97 15.19 -1.84
CA VAL A 25 -24.84 14.66 -2.90
C VAL A 25 -24.95 13.14 -2.84
N GLY A 26 -23.83 12.44 -2.58
CA GLY A 26 -23.81 10.99 -2.41
C GLY A 26 -24.71 10.52 -1.27
N VAL A 27 -24.64 11.16 -0.10
CA VAL A 27 -25.52 10.85 1.04
C VAL A 27 -26.98 11.09 0.68
N TYR A 28 -27.31 12.22 0.05
CA TYR A 28 -28.67 12.51 -0.41
C TYR A 28 -29.21 11.42 -1.36
N LEU A 29 -28.43 11.02 -2.36
CA LEU A 29 -28.81 9.97 -3.30
C LEU A 29 -28.95 8.59 -2.64
N ALA A 30 -28.16 8.30 -1.62
CA ALA A 30 -28.28 7.07 -0.84
C ALA A 30 -29.62 7.00 -0.11
N TYR A 31 -30.05 8.11 0.51
CA TYR A 31 -31.35 8.19 1.18
C TYR A 31 -32.54 8.14 0.21
N THR A 32 -32.35 8.60 -1.02
CA THR A 32 -33.40 8.56 -2.05
C THR A 32 -33.50 7.21 -2.77
N GLY A 33 -32.67 6.23 -2.41
CA GLY A 33 -32.81 4.84 -2.89
C GLY A 33 -32.13 4.52 -4.22
N TYR A 34 -31.21 5.36 -4.73
CA TYR A 34 -30.50 5.11 -6.00
C TYR A 34 -29.47 3.96 -5.92
N GLY A 35 -29.30 3.30 -4.77
CA GLY A 35 -28.46 2.11 -4.62
C GLY A 35 -27.02 2.31 -5.09
N VAL A 36 -26.55 1.40 -5.94
CA VAL A 36 -25.15 1.41 -6.44
C VAL A 36 -24.81 2.65 -7.28
N TRP A 37 -25.79 3.23 -7.97
CA TRP A 37 -25.61 4.44 -8.76
C TRP A 37 -25.17 5.66 -7.94
N THR A 38 -25.47 5.68 -6.66
CA THR A 38 -25.00 6.71 -5.73
C THR A 38 -23.49 6.85 -5.76
N LEU A 39 -22.75 5.74 -5.71
CA LEU A 39 -21.28 5.73 -5.72
C LEU A 39 -20.71 6.20 -7.07
N VAL A 40 -21.37 5.83 -8.16
CA VAL A 40 -20.97 6.25 -9.51
C VAL A 40 -21.13 7.77 -9.65
N VAL A 41 -22.30 8.31 -9.30
CA VAL A 41 -22.58 9.75 -9.38
C VAL A 41 -21.65 10.54 -8.46
N GLN A 42 -21.43 10.08 -7.21
CA GLN A 42 -20.52 10.71 -6.26
C GLN A 42 -19.10 10.82 -6.84
N THR A 43 -18.59 9.73 -7.42
CA THR A 43 -17.23 9.69 -7.99
C THR A 43 -17.10 10.61 -9.21
N LEU A 44 -18.07 10.57 -10.12
CA LEU A 44 -18.10 11.44 -11.29
C LEU A 44 -18.20 12.92 -10.90
N LEU A 45 -19.09 13.24 -9.97
CA LEU A 45 -19.27 14.60 -9.47
C LEU A 45 -17.99 15.13 -8.80
N ASN A 46 -17.33 14.31 -7.97
CA ASN A 46 -16.07 14.69 -7.34
C ASN A 46 -14.99 15.03 -8.39
N ASN A 47 -14.82 14.18 -9.40
CA ASN A 47 -13.86 14.42 -10.47
C ASN A 47 -14.21 15.64 -11.30
N MET A 48 -15.49 15.81 -11.66
CA MET A 48 -15.97 16.97 -12.41
C MET A 48 -15.74 18.28 -11.65
N LEU A 49 -16.08 18.32 -10.36
CA LEU A 49 -15.87 19.49 -9.50
C LEU A 49 -14.38 19.84 -9.37
N ASN A 50 -13.51 18.83 -9.18
CA ASN A 50 -12.08 19.06 -9.15
C ASN A 50 -11.56 19.71 -10.44
N VAL A 51 -11.98 19.23 -11.61
CA VAL A 51 -11.58 19.78 -12.91
C VAL A 51 -12.09 21.21 -13.07
N VAL A 52 -13.37 21.44 -12.80
CA VAL A 52 -14.01 22.77 -12.96
C VAL A 52 -13.34 23.79 -12.01
N LEU A 53 -13.19 23.45 -10.74
CA LEU A 53 -12.56 24.34 -9.75
C LEU A 53 -11.10 24.63 -10.09
N LEU A 54 -10.36 23.62 -10.57
CA LEU A 54 -8.98 23.82 -11.06
C LEU A 54 -8.93 24.79 -12.24
N TRP A 55 -9.80 24.65 -13.21
CA TRP A 55 -9.85 25.53 -14.37
C TRP A 55 -10.21 26.98 -13.97
N CYS A 56 -11.19 27.14 -13.09
CA CYS A 56 -11.56 28.47 -12.57
C CYS A 56 -10.40 29.15 -11.83
N CYS A 57 -9.64 28.39 -11.02
CA CYS A 57 -8.57 28.96 -10.21
C CYS A 57 -7.27 29.20 -11.00
N VAL A 58 -6.91 28.31 -11.94
CA VAL A 58 -5.64 28.39 -12.67
C VAL A 58 -5.73 29.32 -13.88
N ARG A 59 -6.94 29.63 -14.38
CA ARG A 59 -7.18 30.48 -15.56
C ARG A 59 -6.32 30.09 -16.77
N TRP A 60 -6.03 28.80 -16.91
CA TRP A 60 -5.23 28.28 -18.01
C TRP A 60 -6.14 27.88 -19.17
N PHE A 61 -5.86 28.41 -20.35
CA PHE A 61 -6.56 28.00 -21.57
C PHE A 61 -5.58 27.29 -22.51
N PRO A 62 -5.95 26.09 -23.02
CA PRO A 62 -5.11 25.38 -23.97
C PRO A 62 -5.01 26.17 -25.28
N LEU A 63 -3.80 26.36 -25.77
CA LEU A 63 -3.59 26.87 -27.12
C LEU A 63 -4.01 25.78 -28.11
N LEU A 64 -4.97 26.07 -28.99
CA LEU A 64 -5.45 25.15 -30.04
C LEU A 64 -4.43 25.06 -31.17
N SER A 65 -3.17 24.81 -30.87
CA SER A 65 -2.12 24.56 -31.84
C SER A 65 -1.74 23.10 -31.86
N PHE A 66 -1.84 22.48 -33.04
CA PHE A 66 -1.49 21.09 -33.24
C PHE A 66 -0.20 20.97 -34.06
N SER A 67 0.81 20.30 -33.50
CA SER A 67 2.06 20.00 -34.21
C SER A 67 2.24 18.48 -34.34
N LEU A 68 2.22 17.99 -35.56
CA LEU A 68 2.44 16.55 -35.87
C LEU A 68 3.81 16.05 -35.37
N LYS A 69 4.83 16.90 -35.39
CA LYS A 69 6.17 16.53 -34.91
C LYS A 69 6.15 16.31 -33.40
N SER A 70 5.63 17.27 -32.63
CA SER A 70 5.51 17.16 -31.17
C SER A 70 4.57 16.03 -30.77
N PHE A 71 3.48 15.82 -31.52
CA PHE A 71 2.58 14.69 -31.29
C PHE A 71 3.32 13.35 -31.44
N LYS A 72 4.11 13.16 -32.49
CA LYS A 72 4.84 11.91 -32.76
C LYS A 72 5.90 11.62 -31.69
N GLU A 73 6.60 12.66 -31.22
CA GLU A 73 7.58 12.54 -30.12
C GLU A 73 6.91 12.19 -28.81
N LEU A 74 5.85 12.91 -28.44
CA LEU A 74 5.08 12.66 -27.23
C LEU A 74 4.33 11.32 -27.26
N PHE A 75 3.79 10.92 -28.40
CA PHE A 75 3.09 9.65 -28.57
C PHE A 75 4.03 8.45 -28.42
N ASN A 76 5.23 8.53 -28.99
CA ASN A 76 6.22 7.45 -28.84
C ASN A 76 6.68 7.26 -27.38
N PHE A 77 6.83 8.34 -26.64
CA PHE A 77 7.13 8.28 -25.20
C PHE A 77 5.91 7.87 -24.38
N GLY A 78 4.78 8.53 -24.60
CA GLY A 78 3.54 8.34 -23.85
C GLY A 78 2.91 6.97 -24.05
N SER A 79 2.97 6.39 -25.26
CA SER A 79 2.44 5.05 -25.52
C SER A 79 3.21 3.95 -24.76
N LYS A 80 4.53 4.08 -24.64
CA LYS A 80 5.35 3.14 -23.85
C LYS A 80 5.04 3.26 -22.35
N LEU A 81 4.89 4.50 -21.87
CA LEU A 81 4.51 4.77 -20.49
C LEU A 81 3.10 4.26 -20.17
N LEU A 82 2.14 4.49 -21.09
CA LEU A 82 0.78 4.00 -20.97
C LEU A 82 0.72 2.47 -20.95
N LEU A 83 1.46 1.80 -21.84
CA LEU A 83 1.51 0.34 -21.86
C LEU A 83 2.12 -0.21 -20.57
N SER A 84 3.18 0.39 -20.07
CA SER A 84 3.79 0.02 -18.78
C SER A 84 2.80 0.21 -17.63
N GLY A 85 2.10 1.34 -17.58
CA GLY A 85 1.07 1.61 -16.56
C GLY A 85 -0.12 0.67 -16.63
N LEU A 86 -0.57 0.30 -17.83
CA LEU A 86 -1.62 -0.70 -18.02
C LEU A 86 -1.20 -2.08 -17.51
N LEU A 87 0.00 -2.52 -17.87
CA LEU A 87 0.54 -3.79 -17.39
C LEU A 87 0.65 -3.81 -15.85
N GLU A 88 1.12 -2.72 -15.26
CA GLU A 88 1.18 -2.61 -13.79
C GLU A 88 -0.22 -2.62 -13.17
N THR A 89 -1.17 -1.90 -13.74
CA THR A 89 -2.57 -1.87 -13.27
C THR A 89 -3.23 -3.25 -13.37
N ILE A 90 -3.03 -3.97 -14.47
CA ILE A 90 -3.54 -5.34 -14.63
C ILE A 90 -2.91 -6.25 -13.58
N TYR A 91 -1.59 -6.14 -13.38
CA TYR A 91 -0.87 -6.96 -12.41
C TYR A 91 -1.32 -6.70 -10.97
N THR A 92 -1.44 -5.44 -10.56
CA THR A 92 -1.86 -5.07 -9.21
C THR A 92 -3.30 -5.48 -8.89
N ASN A 93 -4.17 -5.50 -9.92
CA ASN A 93 -5.56 -5.93 -9.77
C ASN A 93 -5.78 -7.42 -10.09
N LEU A 94 -4.72 -8.16 -10.42
CA LEU A 94 -4.83 -9.55 -10.86
C LEU A 94 -5.56 -10.43 -9.83
N TYR A 95 -5.25 -10.28 -8.55
CA TYR A 95 -5.93 -11.01 -7.47
C TYR A 95 -7.42 -10.69 -7.42
N THR A 96 -7.79 -9.42 -7.47
CA THR A 96 -9.20 -8.99 -7.46
C THR A 96 -9.95 -9.51 -8.69
N LEU A 97 -9.34 -9.48 -9.87
CA LEU A 97 -9.92 -10.01 -11.11
C LEU A 97 -10.14 -11.53 -11.04
N VAL A 98 -9.16 -12.26 -10.53
CA VAL A 98 -9.26 -13.72 -10.37
C VAL A 98 -10.32 -14.09 -9.34
N ILE A 99 -10.35 -13.38 -8.20
CA ILE A 99 -11.37 -13.59 -7.17
C ILE A 99 -12.75 -13.28 -7.74
N GLY A 100 -12.92 -12.17 -8.47
CA GLY A 100 -14.19 -11.80 -9.10
C GLY A 100 -14.70 -12.78 -10.17
N LYS A 101 -13.79 -13.50 -10.84
CA LYS A 101 -14.16 -14.52 -11.84
C LYS A 101 -14.47 -15.89 -11.23
N LYS A 102 -13.84 -16.26 -10.11
CA LYS A 102 -13.87 -17.62 -9.53
C LYS A 102 -14.77 -17.74 -8.32
N PHE A 103 -15.01 -16.64 -7.61
CA PHE A 103 -15.71 -16.63 -6.33
C PHE A 103 -16.93 -15.71 -6.37
N SER A 104 -17.74 -15.71 -5.31
CA SER A 104 -18.94 -14.88 -5.21
C SER A 104 -18.62 -13.39 -5.06
N ALA A 105 -19.57 -12.53 -5.40
CA ALA A 105 -19.44 -11.06 -5.24
C ALA A 105 -19.18 -10.66 -3.78
N ASP A 106 -19.80 -11.36 -2.81
CA ASP A 106 -19.55 -11.12 -1.39
C ASP A 106 -18.08 -11.39 -1.01
N GLN A 107 -17.50 -12.47 -1.52
CA GLN A 107 -16.09 -12.80 -1.27
C GLN A 107 -15.13 -11.77 -1.87
N VAL A 108 -15.45 -11.21 -3.04
CA VAL A 108 -14.72 -10.07 -3.62
C VAL A 108 -14.80 -8.87 -2.70
N GLY A 109 -15.99 -8.59 -2.17
CA GLY A 109 -16.22 -7.50 -1.22
C GLY A 109 -15.38 -7.67 0.05
N PHE A 110 -15.41 -8.84 0.67
CA PHE A 110 -14.62 -9.15 1.87
C PHE A 110 -13.12 -9.01 1.63
N TYR A 111 -12.62 -9.56 0.52
CA TYR A 111 -11.22 -9.43 0.15
C TYR A 111 -10.82 -7.97 -0.07
N ASN A 112 -11.60 -7.20 -0.84
CA ASN A 112 -11.27 -5.80 -1.13
C ASN A 112 -11.24 -4.94 0.14
N ARG A 113 -12.16 -5.16 1.08
CA ARG A 113 -12.13 -4.44 2.36
C ARG A 113 -10.92 -4.82 3.20
N ALA A 114 -10.66 -6.10 3.37
CA ALA A 114 -9.47 -6.59 4.06
C ALA A 114 -8.17 -6.04 3.42
N PHE A 115 -8.10 -6.03 2.10
CA PHE A 115 -6.98 -5.51 1.33
C PHE A 115 -6.75 -4.01 1.58
N VAL A 116 -7.79 -3.19 1.47
CA VAL A 116 -7.69 -1.74 1.72
C VAL A 116 -7.22 -1.46 3.15
N PHE A 117 -7.82 -2.12 4.15
CA PHE A 117 -7.42 -1.92 5.56
C PHE A 117 -5.98 -2.35 5.83
N SER A 118 -5.52 -3.45 5.24
CA SER A 118 -4.13 -3.91 5.41
C SER A 118 -3.10 -3.01 4.71
N GLN A 119 -3.47 -2.40 3.58
CA GLN A 119 -2.56 -1.52 2.86
C GLN A 119 -2.41 -0.13 3.47
N LEU A 120 -3.47 0.41 4.10
CA LEU A 120 -3.46 1.77 4.63
C LEU A 120 -2.23 2.10 5.48
N PRO A 121 -1.89 1.35 6.56
CA PRO A 121 -0.72 1.66 7.35
C PRO A 121 0.59 1.37 6.61
N SER A 122 0.69 0.23 5.94
CA SER A 122 1.94 -0.23 5.33
C SER A 122 2.39 0.67 4.16
N TYR A 123 1.48 0.95 3.20
CA TYR A 123 1.82 1.74 2.02
C TYR A 123 1.97 3.23 2.32
N ASN A 124 1.02 3.82 3.06
CA ASN A 124 1.04 5.27 3.30
C ASN A 124 2.23 5.69 4.14
N ILE A 125 2.51 4.96 5.22
CA ILE A 125 3.65 5.27 6.09
C ILE A 125 4.96 5.08 5.31
N THR A 126 5.13 3.96 4.61
CA THR A 126 6.32 3.71 3.78
C THR A 126 6.49 4.81 2.72
N PHE A 127 5.41 5.24 2.07
CA PHE A 127 5.46 6.29 1.06
C PHE A 127 5.90 7.65 1.63
N ILE A 128 5.40 8.02 2.81
CA ILE A 128 5.80 9.27 3.49
C ILE A 128 7.30 9.22 3.84
N ILE A 129 7.74 8.11 4.42
CA ILE A 129 9.13 7.90 4.81
C ILE A 129 10.07 7.93 3.59
N ASN A 130 9.66 7.33 2.48
CA ASN A 130 10.43 7.31 1.23
C ASN A 130 10.74 8.71 0.70
N ARG A 131 9.83 9.67 0.83
CA ARG A 131 10.06 11.05 0.39
C ARG A 131 11.24 11.71 1.07
N VAL A 132 11.53 11.31 2.31
CA VAL A 132 12.67 11.84 3.09
C VAL A 132 13.93 11.02 2.84
N ILE A 133 13.79 9.68 2.82
CA ILE A 133 14.94 8.77 2.81
C ILE A 133 15.56 8.65 1.42
N TYR A 134 14.76 8.62 0.35
CA TYR A 134 15.29 8.42 -1.00
C TYR A 134 16.32 9.47 -1.42
N PRO A 135 16.08 10.79 -1.24
CA PRO A 135 17.11 11.81 -1.51
C PRO A 135 18.38 11.65 -0.67
N LEU A 136 18.25 11.21 0.60
CA LEU A 136 19.41 10.95 1.47
C LEU A 136 20.25 9.78 0.96
N LEU A 137 19.62 8.69 0.52
CA LEU A 137 20.32 7.55 -0.07
C LEU A 137 21.03 7.94 -1.37
N CYS A 138 20.38 8.73 -2.23
CA CYS A 138 20.99 9.24 -3.46
C CYS A 138 22.20 10.14 -3.20
N ALA A 139 22.13 11.01 -2.20
CA ALA A 139 23.24 11.90 -1.84
C ALA A 139 24.48 11.15 -1.32
N GLN A 140 24.32 9.90 -0.90
CA GLN A 140 25.38 9.09 -0.30
C GLN A 140 25.78 7.86 -1.13
N GLN A 141 25.31 7.77 -2.36
CA GLN A 141 25.55 6.64 -3.26
C GLN A 141 27.05 6.30 -3.46
N GLU A 142 27.93 7.31 -3.37
CA GLU A 142 29.38 7.14 -3.53
C GLU A 142 30.10 6.70 -2.24
N LYS A 143 29.38 6.68 -1.08
CA LYS A 143 29.94 6.32 0.23
C LYS A 143 29.25 5.08 0.78
N PRO A 144 29.67 3.86 0.41
CA PRO A 144 28.94 2.62 0.70
C PRO A 144 28.76 2.35 2.20
N GLU A 145 29.71 2.72 3.05
CA GLU A 145 29.59 2.53 4.49
C GLU A 145 28.55 3.44 5.14
N ILE A 146 28.47 4.69 4.71
CA ILE A 146 27.47 5.65 5.19
C ILE A 146 26.07 5.24 4.67
N LEU A 147 26.00 4.85 3.39
CA LEU A 147 24.79 4.34 2.78
C LEU A 147 24.25 3.12 3.54
N LYS A 148 25.12 2.16 3.90
CA LYS A 148 24.78 0.99 4.70
C LYS A 148 24.21 1.37 6.06
N GLN A 149 24.86 2.29 6.78
CA GLN A 149 24.41 2.75 8.11
C GLN A 149 23.00 3.39 8.02
N HIS A 150 22.79 4.30 7.06
CA HIS A 150 21.49 4.92 6.87
C HIS A 150 20.40 3.92 6.45
N TYR A 151 20.74 3.00 5.54
CA TYR A 151 19.82 1.93 5.14
C TYR A 151 19.35 1.12 6.36
N ILE A 152 20.30 0.61 7.19
CA ILE A 152 19.97 -0.19 8.38
C ILE A 152 19.13 0.62 9.36
N HIS A 153 19.55 1.85 9.66
CA HIS A 153 18.90 2.70 10.66
C HIS A 153 17.43 2.97 10.28
N TYR A 154 17.20 3.44 9.06
CA TYR A 154 15.84 3.76 8.60
C TYR A 154 14.99 2.52 8.36
N LEU A 155 15.58 1.43 7.87
CA LEU A 155 14.89 0.15 7.74
C LEU A 155 14.37 -0.33 9.09
N ARG A 156 15.22 -0.30 10.13
CA ARG A 156 14.86 -0.72 11.49
C ARG A 156 13.73 0.12 12.06
N LEU A 157 13.84 1.46 11.98
CA LEU A 157 12.79 2.37 12.48
C LEU A 157 11.46 2.17 11.75
N THR A 158 11.50 2.08 10.42
CA THR A 158 10.29 1.89 9.63
C THR A 158 9.64 0.54 9.88
N CYS A 159 10.46 -0.52 9.98
CA CYS A 159 9.95 -1.85 10.28
C CYS A 159 9.40 -1.94 11.70
N LEU A 160 10.02 -1.29 12.70
CA LEU A 160 9.48 -1.25 14.05
C LEU A 160 8.07 -0.65 14.07
N LEU A 161 7.90 0.49 13.45
CA LEU A 161 6.60 1.15 13.36
C LEU A 161 5.57 0.29 12.62
N ILE A 162 5.91 -0.22 11.42
CA ILE A 162 4.96 -0.93 10.59
C ILE A 162 4.68 -2.33 11.09
N PHE A 163 5.67 -3.08 11.59
CA PHE A 163 5.44 -4.42 12.15
C PHE A 163 4.52 -4.33 13.37
N SER A 164 4.77 -3.37 14.27
CA SER A 164 3.91 -3.17 15.45
C SER A 164 2.49 -2.79 15.05
N LEU A 165 2.30 -1.86 14.11
CA LEU A 165 0.98 -1.48 13.63
C LEU A 165 0.25 -2.63 12.94
N MET A 166 0.94 -3.41 12.09
CA MET A 166 0.33 -4.51 11.35
C MET A 166 -0.02 -5.70 12.25
N ILE A 167 0.81 -6.00 13.24
CA ILE A 167 0.53 -7.03 14.23
C ILE A 167 -0.61 -6.58 15.15
N GLY A 168 -0.62 -5.33 15.58
CA GLY A 168 -1.74 -4.75 16.33
C GLY A 168 -3.05 -4.81 15.55
N LEU A 169 -3.03 -4.42 14.28
CA LEU A 169 -4.18 -4.52 13.38
C LEU A 169 -4.63 -5.97 13.15
N CYS A 170 -3.70 -6.92 13.12
CA CYS A 170 -3.98 -8.35 13.02
C CYS A 170 -4.73 -8.86 14.26
N CYS A 171 -4.28 -8.48 15.47
CA CYS A 171 -4.95 -8.85 16.73
C CYS A 171 -6.34 -8.21 16.86
N LEU A 172 -6.46 -6.95 16.41
CA LEU A 172 -7.70 -6.17 16.48
C LEU A 172 -8.61 -6.34 15.24
N ALA A 173 -8.32 -7.27 14.34
CA ALA A 173 -9.03 -7.40 13.06
C ALA A 173 -10.54 -7.62 13.26
N ASP A 174 -10.94 -8.56 14.13
CA ASP A 174 -12.35 -8.85 14.41
C ASP A 174 -13.10 -7.64 15.01
N PRO A 175 -12.65 -7.04 16.13
CA PRO A 175 -13.36 -5.90 16.69
C PRO A 175 -13.37 -4.68 15.75
N ILE A 176 -12.31 -4.41 15.01
CA ILE A 176 -12.26 -3.28 14.06
C ILE A 176 -13.27 -3.50 12.93
N ILE A 177 -13.29 -4.67 12.32
CA ILE A 177 -14.24 -4.98 11.24
C ILE A 177 -15.68 -4.85 11.73
N ASN A 178 -16.02 -5.38 12.90
CA ASN A 178 -17.38 -5.36 13.41
C ASN A 178 -17.83 -3.93 13.81
N ILE A 179 -16.94 -3.12 14.38
CA ILE A 179 -17.24 -1.73 14.75
C ILE A 179 -17.38 -0.83 13.52
N VAL A 180 -16.46 -0.97 12.54
CA VAL A 180 -16.39 -0.04 11.39
C VAL A 180 -17.34 -0.46 10.26
N LEU A 181 -17.49 -1.78 10.02
CA LEU A 181 -18.22 -2.30 8.86
C LEU A 181 -19.50 -3.09 9.21
N THR A 182 -19.75 -3.40 10.47
CA THR A 182 -20.83 -4.25 10.97
C THR A 182 -20.54 -5.76 10.89
N ASP A 183 -21.34 -6.56 11.65
CA ASP A 183 -21.19 -8.02 11.77
C ASP A 183 -21.29 -8.78 10.43
N ARG A 184 -21.99 -8.20 9.45
CA ARG A 184 -22.07 -8.77 8.09
C ARG A 184 -20.70 -8.96 7.44
N TRP A 185 -19.72 -8.17 7.85
CA TRP A 185 -18.36 -8.17 7.31
C TRP A 185 -17.38 -9.06 8.10
N SER A 186 -17.84 -9.75 9.15
CA SER A 186 -16.98 -10.63 9.96
C SER A 186 -16.10 -11.59 9.15
N PRO A 187 -16.54 -12.19 8.00
CA PRO A 187 -15.65 -13.02 7.21
C PRO A 187 -14.41 -12.30 6.66
N ALA A 188 -14.44 -10.97 6.55
CA ALA A 188 -13.29 -10.19 6.12
C ALA A 188 -12.17 -10.12 7.17
N ALA A 189 -12.47 -10.33 8.46
CA ALA A 189 -11.49 -10.24 9.53
C ALA A 189 -10.35 -11.26 9.39
N VAL A 190 -10.67 -12.52 9.09
CA VAL A 190 -9.65 -13.55 8.84
C VAL A 190 -8.79 -13.22 7.62
N LEU A 191 -9.40 -12.66 6.57
CA LEU A 191 -8.64 -12.21 5.38
C LEU A 191 -7.73 -11.03 5.73
N LEU A 192 -8.21 -10.11 6.58
CA LEU A 192 -7.42 -8.98 7.07
C LEU A 192 -6.22 -9.47 7.89
N GLN A 193 -6.40 -10.42 8.79
CA GLN A 193 -5.31 -11.03 9.58
C GLN A 193 -4.20 -11.58 8.67
N LEU A 194 -4.58 -12.40 7.67
CA LEU A 194 -3.63 -12.96 6.72
C LEU A 194 -2.91 -11.89 5.90
N LEU A 195 -3.64 -10.85 5.46
CA LEU A 195 -3.07 -9.74 4.70
C LEU A 195 -2.20 -8.82 5.56
N CYS A 196 -2.48 -8.65 6.85
CA CYS A 196 -1.60 -7.95 7.77
C CYS A 196 -0.23 -8.63 7.87
N ILE A 197 -0.20 -9.97 8.04
CA ILE A 197 1.03 -10.76 8.05
C ILE A 197 1.77 -10.66 6.70
N ALA A 198 1.04 -10.54 5.61
CA ALA A 198 1.60 -10.36 4.27
C ALA A 198 2.25 -8.97 4.12
N TYR A 199 1.46 -7.90 4.31
CA TYR A 199 1.88 -6.53 4.01
C TYR A 199 2.79 -5.89 5.05
N MET A 200 2.98 -6.49 6.24
CA MET A 200 4.01 -6.03 7.17
C MET A 200 5.42 -6.04 6.55
N TRP A 201 5.69 -6.92 5.59
CA TRP A 201 6.98 -7.03 4.91
C TRP A 201 7.21 -5.99 3.80
N TYR A 202 6.18 -5.23 3.44
CA TYR A 202 6.27 -4.24 2.36
C TYR A 202 7.39 -3.22 2.53
N PRO A 203 7.66 -2.63 3.72
CA PRO A 203 8.77 -1.69 3.87
C PRO A 203 10.12 -2.32 3.56
N VAL A 204 10.36 -3.58 3.95
CA VAL A 204 11.62 -4.28 3.65
C VAL A 204 11.81 -4.42 2.13
N ILE A 205 10.77 -4.83 1.42
CA ILE A 205 10.78 -4.96 -0.05
C ILE A 205 11.07 -3.60 -0.70
N ASN A 206 10.42 -2.56 -0.19
CA ASN A 206 10.52 -1.22 -0.73
C ASN A 206 11.90 -0.59 -0.47
N PHE A 207 12.46 -0.72 0.74
CA PHE A 207 13.81 -0.21 1.04
C PHE A 207 14.89 -0.85 0.16
N ASN A 208 14.80 -2.15 -0.07
CA ASN A 208 15.71 -2.83 -1.01
C ASN A 208 15.58 -2.26 -2.43
N TYR A 209 14.35 -2.00 -2.89
CA TYR A 209 14.10 -1.35 -4.17
C TYR A 209 14.70 0.06 -4.23
N LEU A 210 14.53 0.88 -3.17
CA LEU A 210 15.06 2.24 -3.10
C LEU A 210 16.59 2.29 -3.17
N VAL A 211 17.27 1.42 -2.45
CA VAL A 211 18.75 1.36 -2.45
C VAL A 211 19.27 1.01 -3.84
N LEU A 212 18.69 -0.01 -4.51
CA LEU A 212 19.09 -0.37 -5.86
C LEU A 212 18.91 0.77 -6.85
N ASN A 213 17.82 1.55 -6.71
CA ASN A 213 17.60 2.73 -7.53
C ASN A 213 18.55 3.88 -7.18
N ALA A 214 18.81 4.14 -5.90
CA ALA A 214 19.70 5.22 -5.45
C ALA A 214 21.14 5.01 -5.95
N VAL A 215 21.60 3.76 -6.02
CA VAL A 215 22.93 3.40 -6.54
C VAL A 215 22.95 3.26 -8.08
N GLY A 216 21.79 3.43 -8.74
CA GLY A 216 21.68 3.36 -10.20
C GLY A 216 21.75 1.94 -10.80
N ARG A 217 21.61 0.88 -9.97
CA ARG A 217 21.65 -0.51 -10.43
C ARG A 217 20.27 -0.99 -10.94
N THR A 218 19.78 -0.30 -11.96
CA THR A 218 18.48 -0.58 -12.60
C THR A 218 18.40 -1.97 -13.22
N ASP A 219 19.56 -2.57 -13.59
CA ASP A 219 19.68 -3.95 -14.03
C ASP A 219 19.22 -4.96 -12.96
N TYR A 220 19.61 -4.73 -11.70
CA TYR A 220 19.16 -5.55 -10.58
C TYR A 220 17.72 -5.27 -10.18
N VAL A 221 17.28 -4.02 -10.30
CA VAL A 221 15.85 -3.66 -10.11
C VAL A 221 15.00 -4.50 -11.07
N LEU A 222 15.29 -4.45 -12.38
CA LEU A 222 14.53 -5.20 -13.38
C LEU A 222 14.51 -6.71 -13.10
N LYS A 223 15.69 -7.29 -12.84
CA LYS A 223 15.81 -8.72 -12.53
C LYS A 223 15.02 -9.12 -11.31
N SER A 224 15.08 -8.31 -10.24
CA SER A 224 14.33 -8.57 -9.01
C SER A 224 12.81 -8.48 -9.25
N GLU A 225 12.35 -7.48 -10.00
CA GLU A 225 10.91 -7.31 -10.28
C GLU A 225 10.37 -8.45 -11.15
N VAL A 226 11.11 -8.89 -12.18
CA VAL A 226 10.72 -10.05 -13.00
C VAL A 226 10.59 -11.31 -12.14
N LEU A 227 11.56 -11.59 -11.27
CA LEU A 227 11.55 -12.75 -10.37
C LEU A 227 10.34 -12.69 -9.40
N LYS A 228 10.10 -11.54 -8.80
CA LYS A 228 8.97 -11.31 -7.89
C LYS A 228 7.63 -11.52 -8.60
N LYS A 229 7.46 -11.00 -9.82
CA LYS A 229 6.21 -11.13 -10.59
C LYS A 229 5.97 -12.57 -11.03
N ILE A 230 7.00 -13.29 -11.48
CA ILE A 230 6.90 -14.73 -11.81
C ILE A 230 6.46 -15.52 -10.57
N ASN A 231 7.12 -15.32 -9.43
CA ASN A 231 6.75 -15.99 -8.19
C ASN A 231 5.30 -15.67 -7.78
N SER A 232 4.90 -14.41 -7.82
CA SER A 232 3.53 -14.01 -7.42
C SER A 232 2.46 -14.64 -8.31
N VAL A 233 2.70 -14.73 -9.61
CA VAL A 233 1.78 -15.41 -10.54
C VAL A 233 1.74 -16.91 -10.27
N ALA A 234 2.88 -17.55 -10.05
CA ALA A 234 2.96 -18.98 -9.74
C ALA A 234 2.20 -19.31 -8.45
N VAL A 235 2.43 -18.55 -7.38
CA VAL A 235 1.72 -18.72 -6.10
C VAL A 235 0.21 -18.49 -6.26
N LEU A 236 -0.18 -17.47 -7.04
CA LEU A 236 -1.60 -17.20 -7.33
C LEU A 236 -2.24 -18.42 -7.99
N LEU A 237 -1.64 -18.96 -9.07
CA LEU A 237 -2.16 -20.11 -9.80
C LEU A 237 -2.30 -21.36 -8.90
N LEU A 238 -1.34 -21.58 -8.01
CA LEU A 238 -1.37 -22.71 -7.06
C LEU A 238 -2.45 -22.53 -5.98
N THR A 239 -2.76 -21.30 -5.58
CA THR A 239 -3.69 -21.03 -4.47
C THR A 239 -5.14 -20.85 -4.90
N ILE A 240 -5.41 -20.56 -6.17
CA ILE A 240 -6.78 -20.43 -6.72
C ILE A 240 -7.68 -21.61 -6.36
N PRO A 241 -7.29 -22.90 -6.57
CA PRO A 241 -8.16 -24.03 -6.28
C PRO A 241 -8.40 -24.25 -4.79
N LEU A 242 -7.56 -23.68 -3.92
CA LEU A 242 -7.61 -23.87 -2.47
C LEU A 242 -8.53 -22.86 -1.76
N GLY A 243 -9.06 -21.87 -2.49
CA GLY A 243 -9.99 -20.87 -1.97
C GLY A 243 -9.34 -19.56 -1.53
N ILE A 244 -10.20 -18.59 -1.16
CA ILE A 244 -9.79 -17.20 -0.92
C ILE A 244 -8.82 -17.05 0.28
N LYS A 245 -8.99 -17.82 1.34
CA LYS A 245 -8.09 -17.82 2.49
C LYS A 245 -6.69 -18.28 2.11
N ALA A 246 -6.61 -19.35 1.29
CA ALA A 246 -5.34 -19.84 0.76
C ALA A 246 -4.67 -18.83 -0.19
N MET A 247 -5.47 -18.09 -0.96
CA MET A 247 -4.93 -17.00 -1.80
C MET A 247 -4.32 -15.88 -0.94
N CYS A 248 -4.96 -15.46 0.15
CA CYS A 248 -4.40 -14.48 1.07
C CYS A 248 -3.13 -15.00 1.78
N ALA A 249 -3.12 -16.26 2.22
CA ALA A 249 -1.91 -16.88 2.76
C ALA A 249 -0.79 -16.99 1.70
N GLY A 250 -1.15 -17.27 0.45
CA GLY A 250 -0.24 -17.27 -0.68
C GLY A 250 0.42 -15.89 -0.93
N ILE A 251 -0.33 -14.80 -0.75
CA ILE A 251 0.24 -13.45 -0.80
C ILE A 251 1.33 -13.30 0.27
N ALA A 252 1.11 -13.77 1.51
CA ALA A 252 2.11 -13.70 2.57
C ALA A 252 3.39 -14.47 2.21
N VAL A 253 3.25 -15.69 1.70
CA VAL A 253 4.39 -16.49 1.23
C VAL A 253 5.13 -15.80 0.07
N SER A 254 4.37 -15.23 -0.88
CA SER A 254 4.95 -14.50 -2.01
C SER A 254 5.71 -13.25 -1.57
N LEU A 255 5.18 -12.46 -0.63
CA LEU A 255 5.86 -11.27 -0.13
C LEU A 255 7.10 -11.62 0.69
N LEU A 256 7.08 -12.70 1.47
CA LEU A 256 8.30 -13.21 2.12
C LEU A 256 9.37 -13.60 1.10
N PHE A 257 9.01 -14.31 0.03
CA PHE A 257 9.94 -14.60 -1.06
C PHE A 257 10.49 -13.30 -1.67
N ASN A 258 9.65 -12.30 -1.88
CA ASN A 258 10.06 -10.99 -2.40
C ASN A 258 11.06 -10.27 -1.48
N VAL A 259 10.97 -10.45 -0.16
CA VAL A 259 11.98 -9.98 0.81
C VAL A 259 13.33 -10.64 0.52
N PHE A 260 13.37 -11.97 0.39
CA PHE A 260 14.62 -12.70 0.09
C PHE A 260 15.24 -12.26 -1.23
N VAL A 261 14.43 -12.11 -2.28
CA VAL A 261 14.89 -11.61 -3.58
C VAL A 261 15.46 -10.20 -3.46
N GLY A 262 14.77 -9.29 -2.76
CA GLY A 262 15.25 -7.93 -2.53
C GLY A 262 16.59 -7.92 -1.79
N MET A 263 16.68 -8.60 -0.66
CA MET A 263 17.90 -8.70 0.15
C MET A 263 19.07 -9.29 -0.63
N PHE A 264 18.83 -10.30 -1.48
CA PHE A 264 19.86 -10.92 -2.32
C PHE A 264 20.46 -9.93 -3.31
N PHE A 265 19.64 -9.15 -4.02
CA PHE A 265 20.18 -8.16 -4.95
C PHE A 265 20.83 -6.98 -4.25
N THR A 266 20.28 -6.52 -3.14
CA THR A 266 20.87 -5.45 -2.33
C THR A 266 22.23 -5.86 -1.75
N SER A 267 22.39 -7.10 -1.30
CA SER A 267 23.67 -7.60 -0.78
C SER A 267 24.80 -7.59 -1.82
N LYS A 268 24.49 -7.56 -3.11
CA LYS A 268 25.47 -7.44 -4.20
C LYS A 268 25.93 -6.01 -4.47
N VAL A 269 25.23 -5.02 -3.93
CA VAL A 269 25.45 -3.59 -4.22
C VAL A 269 26.02 -2.86 -3.03
N ILE A 270 25.51 -3.11 -1.85
CA ILE A 270 26.04 -2.59 -0.60
C ILE A 270 26.71 -3.74 0.15
N SER A 271 27.78 -3.44 0.86
CA SER A 271 28.55 -4.43 1.67
C SER A 271 27.75 -4.91 2.89
N LEU A 272 26.55 -5.46 2.65
CA LEU A 272 25.62 -5.91 3.68
C LEU A 272 25.04 -7.28 3.32
N SER A 273 25.52 -8.31 4.00
CA SER A 273 25.07 -9.66 3.76
C SER A 273 23.58 -9.87 4.11
N MET A 274 22.93 -10.87 3.52
CA MET A 274 21.55 -11.23 3.87
C MET A 274 21.41 -11.58 5.37
N ARG A 275 22.43 -12.23 5.95
CA ARG A 275 22.44 -12.58 7.38
C ARG A 275 22.45 -11.33 8.27
N GLU A 276 23.22 -10.32 7.90
CA GLU A 276 23.22 -9.04 8.64
C GLU A 276 21.87 -8.33 8.54
N GLN A 277 21.24 -8.30 7.36
CA GLN A 277 19.91 -7.73 7.21
C GLN A 277 18.88 -8.44 8.11
N TRP A 278 18.91 -9.77 8.17
CA TRP A 278 18.03 -10.53 9.06
C TRP A 278 18.32 -10.29 10.55
N LYS A 279 19.61 -10.16 10.94
CA LYS A 279 19.98 -9.84 12.32
C LYS A 279 19.40 -8.49 12.78
N GLU A 280 19.25 -7.54 11.87
CA GLU A 280 18.63 -6.24 12.15
C GLU A 280 17.10 -6.31 12.24
N LEU A 281 16.46 -7.18 11.46
CA LEU A 281 15.00 -7.31 11.45
C LEU A 281 14.46 -8.24 12.55
N LEU A 282 15.21 -9.27 12.93
CA LEU A 282 14.76 -10.25 13.94
C LEU A 282 14.40 -9.61 15.28
N PRO A 283 15.21 -8.71 15.89
CA PRO A 283 14.85 -8.05 17.15
C PRO A 283 13.55 -7.23 17.00
N VAL A 284 13.37 -6.53 15.88
CA VAL A 284 12.18 -5.75 15.60
C VAL A 284 10.96 -6.66 15.50
N LEU A 285 11.10 -7.78 14.80
CA LEU A 285 10.04 -8.76 14.65
C LEU A 285 9.67 -9.39 16.02
N THR A 286 10.67 -9.76 16.83
CA THR A 286 10.42 -10.35 18.16
C THR A 286 9.72 -9.37 19.10
N ILE A 287 10.10 -8.10 19.11
CA ILE A 287 9.42 -7.05 19.90
C ILE A 287 7.96 -6.91 19.43
N SER A 288 7.73 -6.81 18.12
CA SER A 288 6.38 -6.64 17.59
C SER A 288 5.50 -7.87 17.83
N VAL A 289 6.05 -9.08 17.71
CA VAL A 289 5.32 -10.32 18.02
C VAL A 289 5.03 -10.44 19.50
N SER A 290 5.98 -10.11 20.41
CA SER A 290 5.74 -10.12 21.86
C SER A 290 4.63 -9.15 22.25
N MET A 291 4.62 -7.96 21.64
CA MET A 291 3.52 -7.00 21.77
C MET A 291 2.18 -7.62 21.33
N GLY A 292 2.16 -8.29 20.16
CA GLY A 292 0.95 -8.93 19.67
C GLY A 292 0.43 -10.03 20.60
N ILE A 293 1.32 -10.88 21.14
CA ILE A 293 0.95 -11.90 22.11
C ILE A 293 0.36 -11.26 23.37
N PHE A 294 0.97 -10.17 23.86
CA PHE A 294 0.48 -9.43 25.02
C PHE A 294 -0.91 -8.84 24.78
N ILE A 295 -1.11 -8.15 23.62
CA ILE A 295 -2.39 -7.58 23.20
C ILE A 295 -3.45 -8.67 23.11
N TYR A 296 -3.15 -9.78 22.44
CA TYR A 296 -4.07 -10.92 22.31
C TYR A 296 -4.43 -11.50 23.68
N GLY A 297 -3.46 -11.64 24.59
CA GLY A 297 -3.70 -12.12 25.96
C GLY A 297 -4.62 -11.18 26.75
N VAL A 298 -4.43 -9.87 26.68
CA VAL A 298 -5.32 -8.88 27.30
C VAL A 298 -6.72 -8.93 26.67
N GLY A 299 -6.78 -9.09 25.35
CA GLY A 299 -8.04 -9.21 24.62
C GLY A 299 -8.89 -10.42 25.02
N LEU A 300 -8.29 -11.50 25.51
CA LEU A 300 -9.05 -12.66 26.03
C LEU A 300 -9.78 -12.35 27.35
N LEU A 301 -9.36 -11.32 28.08
CA LEU A 301 -9.97 -10.91 29.35
C LEU A 301 -11.09 -9.88 29.18
N ILE A 302 -11.32 -9.39 27.96
CA ILE A 302 -12.26 -8.31 27.66
C ILE A 302 -13.29 -8.83 26.65
N ASP A 303 -14.56 -8.91 27.03
CA ASP A 303 -15.63 -9.38 26.13
C ASP A 303 -16.15 -8.26 25.19
N ASN A 304 -16.06 -7.01 25.61
CA ASN A 304 -16.63 -5.89 24.86
C ASN A 304 -15.67 -5.42 23.77
N ALA A 305 -16.11 -5.45 22.49
CA ALA A 305 -15.32 -5.04 21.33
C ALA A 305 -14.80 -3.59 21.41
N TYR A 306 -15.62 -2.65 21.90
CA TYR A 306 -15.23 -1.25 22.08
C TYR A 306 -14.15 -1.09 23.16
N ALA A 307 -14.29 -1.84 24.27
CA ALA A 307 -13.30 -1.82 25.34
C ALA A 307 -11.97 -2.45 24.88
N LYS A 308 -12.00 -3.52 24.06
CA LYS A 308 -10.81 -4.07 23.43
C LYS A 308 -10.04 -3.01 22.65
N VAL A 309 -10.71 -2.36 21.72
CA VAL A 309 -10.07 -1.32 20.88
C VAL A 309 -9.53 -0.16 21.72
N ALA A 310 -10.33 0.31 22.71
CA ALA A 310 -9.93 1.44 23.56
C ALA A 310 -8.71 1.15 24.47
N ILE A 311 -8.52 -0.09 24.88
CA ILE A 311 -7.42 -0.50 25.77
C ILE A 311 -6.19 -0.96 24.96
N GLU A 312 -6.40 -1.72 23.90
CA GLU A 312 -5.32 -2.35 23.16
C GLU A 312 -4.56 -1.37 22.25
N ILE A 313 -5.22 -0.32 21.71
CA ILE A 313 -4.53 0.72 20.93
C ILE A 313 -3.50 1.50 21.77
N PRO A 314 -3.82 2.04 22.96
CA PRO A 314 -2.82 2.69 23.83
C PRO A 314 -1.67 1.75 24.23
N ILE A 315 -1.97 0.48 24.49
CA ILE A 315 -0.94 -0.51 24.81
C ILE A 315 0.01 -0.69 23.61
N ALA A 316 -0.54 -0.83 22.40
CA ALA A 316 0.27 -0.94 21.19
C ALA A 316 1.18 0.28 21.00
N VAL A 317 0.68 1.49 21.26
CA VAL A 317 1.46 2.74 21.18
C VAL A 317 2.56 2.82 22.24
N LEU A 318 2.34 2.29 23.45
CA LEU A 318 3.36 2.29 24.51
C LEU A 318 4.52 1.32 24.24
N PHE A 319 4.32 0.30 23.43
CA PHE A 319 5.37 -0.67 23.06
C PHE A 319 6.27 -0.19 21.91
N VAL A 320 5.86 0.81 21.14
CA VAL A 320 6.58 1.38 19.98
C VAL A 320 7.36 2.62 20.37
#